data_f45aa2352eebf3a5cfd5cd905762fde6
#
_entry.id   f45aa2352eebf3a5cfd5cd905762fde6
#
_cell.length_a   1.000
_cell.length_b   1.000
_cell.length_c   1.000
_cell.angle_alpha   90.00
_cell.angle_beta   90.00
_cell.angle_gamma   90.00
#
_symmetry.space_group_name_H-M   'P 1'
#
loop_
_entity.id
_entity.type
_entity.pdbx_description
1 polymer ?
#
loop_
_entity_poly.entity_id
_entity_poly.type
_entity_poly.pdbx_seq_one_letter_code
_entity_poly.pdbx_strand_id
1 'polypeptide(L)'
;LMAVLQFLPHMQRKSLKLTLHLPYPELKMTGNMLFSGLVLLLVCFASNFLLMEIYLSGVLAHELKNHILLTALTWYLAGISGYLLVAWICLEPAWKRRIINLIIAVLLLRIFFLSPTPEAYNKFLPYLLVYTLLTASFSWLSIVRFKAGKQD
;
A
#
# COMPACT_ATOMS: atom_id res chain seq x y z
N LEU A 1 -5.72 6.37 -4.33
CA LEU A 1 -6.54 7.50 -3.92
C LEU A 1 -6.51 7.69 -2.40
N MET A 2 -6.75 6.62 -1.62
CA MET A 2 -6.85 6.67 -0.14
C MET A 2 -5.59 7.22 0.53
N ALA A 3 -4.39 6.72 0.16
CA ALA A 3 -3.12 7.24 0.68
C ALA A 3 -2.92 8.73 0.36
N VAL A 4 -3.28 9.17 -0.84
CA VAL A 4 -3.17 10.59 -1.24
C VAL A 4 -4.06 11.46 -0.37
N LEU A 5 -5.33 11.08 -0.19
CA LEU A 5 -6.29 11.81 0.64
C LEU A 5 -5.86 11.86 2.12
N GLN A 6 -5.19 10.83 2.60
CA GLN A 6 -4.73 10.74 3.98
C GLN A 6 -3.46 11.58 4.23
N PHE A 7 -2.45 11.48 3.36
CA PHE A 7 -1.14 12.09 3.61
C PHE A 7 -0.97 13.48 3.01
N LEU A 8 -1.60 13.78 1.86
CA LEU A 8 -1.43 15.06 1.18
C LEU A 8 -1.85 16.28 2.02
N PRO A 9 -3.01 16.30 2.70
CA PRO A 9 -3.43 17.44 3.52
C PRO A 9 -2.49 17.69 4.69
N HIS A 10 -1.94 16.64 5.31
CA HIS A 10 -1.00 16.78 6.42
C HIS A 10 0.34 17.37 5.98
N MET A 11 0.79 17.05 4.77
CA MET A 11 2.02 17.62 4.20
C MET A 11 1.83 19.09 3.77
N GLN A 12 0.69 19.43 3.16
CA GLN A 12 0.42 20.78 2.66
C GLN A 12 0.19 21.80 3.79
N ARG A 13 -0.51 21.43 4.85
CA ARG A 13 -0.84 22.33 5.97
C ARG A 13 0.31 22.61 6.93
N LYS A 14 1.53 22.11 6.66
CA LYS A 14 2.67 22.19 7.58
C LYS A 14 2.33 21.69 9.01
N SER A 15 1.19 21.02 9.17
CA SER A 15 0.75 20.48 10.45
C SER A 15 1.75 19.47 11.00
N LEU A 16 2.45 18.75 10.12
CA LEU A 16 3.60 17.92 10.47
C LEU A 16 4.71 18.75 11.16
N LYS A 17 4.98 19.99 10.74
CA LYS A 17 5.97 20.85 11.42
C LYS A 17 5.49 21.29 12.81
N LEU A 18 4.20 21.57 12.98
CA LEU A 18 3.61 21.95 14.27
C LEU A 18 3.61 20.79 15.27
N THR A 19 3.35 19.57 14.81
CA THR A 19 3.39 18.37 15.65
C THR A 19 4.81 17.92 15.96
N LEU A 20 5.82 18.34 15.17
CA LEU A 20 7.24 18.10 15.41
C LEU A 20 7.77 18.83 16.67
N HIS A 21 7.11 19.91 17.10
CA HIS A 21 7.47 20.63 18.34
C HIS A 21 6.87 19.99 19.61
N LEU A 22 5.96 19.01 19.47
CA LEU A 22 5.47 18.22 20.59
C LEU A 22 6.48 17.13 20.97
N PRO A 23 6.65 16.81 22.25
CA PRO A 23 7.60 15.79 22.74
C PRO A 23 7.16 14.35 22.43
N TYR A 24 6.40 14.16 21.35
CA TYR A 24 5.92 12.84 20.91
C TYR A 24 6.77 12.31 19.74
N PRO A 25 7.20 11.05 19.75
CA PRO A 25 8.05 10.50 18.70
C PRO A 25 7.28 10.44 17.37
N GLU A 26 7.72 11.27 16.43
CA GLU A 26 7.15 11.45 15.08
C GLU A 26 6.97 10.14 14.31
N LEU A 27 7.89 9.21 14.51
CA LEU A 27 7.85 7.87 13.94
C LEU A 27 6.60 7.09 14.38
N LYS A 28 6.18 7.24 15.65
CA LYS A 28 4.97 6.58 16.14
C LYS A 28 3.71 7.21 15.54
N MET A 29 3.69 8.53 15.36
CA MET A 29 2.55 9.22 14.79
C MET A 29 2.34 8.84 13.31
N THR A 30 3.39 8.96 12.50
CA THR A 30 3.33 8.59 11.07
C THR A 30 3.09 7.09 10.88
N GLY A 31 3.68 6.27 11.74
CA GLY A 31 3.45 4.83 11.77
C GLY A 31 2.00 4.47 12.09
N ASN A 32 1.40 5.13 13.10
CA ASN A 32 -0.01 4.92 13.44
C ASN A 32 -0.95 5.38 12.32
N MET A 33 -0.64 6.48 11.64
CA MET A 33 -1.42 6.93 10.48
C MET A 33 -1.34 5.91 9.34
N LEU A 34 -0.15 5.40 9.05
CA LEU A 34 0.03 4.36 8.03
C LEU A 34 -0.71 3.08 8.41
N PHE A 35 -0.61 2.68 9.67
CA PHE A 35 -1.26 1.48 10.20
C PHE A 35 -2.79 1.61 10.15
N SER A 36 -3.35 2.75 10.55
CA SER A 36 -4.80 2.98 10.50
C SER A 36 -5.36 2.91 9.08
N GLY A 37 -4.66 3.49 8.11
CA GLY A 37 -5.06 3.40 6.70
C GLY A 37 -4.94 1.98 6.14
N LEU A 38 -3.91 1.23 6.55
CA LEU A 38 -3.73 -0.15 6.15
C LEU A 38 -4.83 -1.05 6.75
N VAL A 39 -5.17 -0.87 8.02
CA VAL A 39 -6.26 -1.61 8.67
C VAL A 39 -7.61 -1.34 7.98
N LEU A 40 -7.91 -0.07 7.67
CA LEU A 40 -9.13 0.27 6.95
C LEU A 40 -9.19 -0.39 5.58
N LEU A 41 -8.07 -0.39 4.84
CA LEU A 41 -7.96 -1.03 3.53
C LEU A 41 -8.15 -2.55 3.64
N LEU A 42 -7.56 -3.19 4.65
CA LEU A 42 -7.73 -4.62 4.91
C LEU A 42 -9.18 -4.97 5.25
N VAL A 43 -9.86 -4.16 6.06
CA VAL A 43 -11.29 -4.35 6.38
C VAL A 43 -12.14 -4.25 5.11
N CYS A 44 -11.89 -3.25 4.25
CA CYS A 44 -12.59 -3.12 2.98
C CYS A 44 -12.34 -4.32 2.04
N PHE A 45 -11.11 -4.82 1.98
CA PHE A 45 -10.78 -5.97 1.14
C PHE A 45 -11.36 -7.27 1.70
N ALA A 46 -11.31 -7.46 3.03
CA ALA A 46 -11.89 -8.62 3.68
C ALA A 46 -13.41 -8.66 3.49
N SER A 47 -14.11 -7.53 3.67
CA SER A 47 -15.56 -7.47 3.44
C SER A 47 -15.92 -7.76 1.98
N ASN A 48 -15.16 -7.22 1.04
CA ASN A 48 -15.38 -7.47 -0.38
C ASN A 48 -15.12 -8.94 -0.74
N PHE A 49 -14.06 -9.53 -0.18
CA PHE A 49 -13.72 -10.94 -0.40
C PHE A 49 -14.81 -11.87 0.15
N LEU A 50 -15.35 -11.59 1.34
CA LEU A 50 -16.43 -12.37 1.94
C LEU A 50 -17.72 -12.27 1.11
N LEU A 51 -18.08 -11.07 0.66
CA LEU A 51 -19.24 -10.89 -0.21
C LEU A 51 -19.08 -11.65 -1.53
N MET A 52 -17.88 -11.61 -2.11
CA MET A 52 -17.58 -12.33 -3.34
C MET A 52 -17.65 -13.85 -3.13
N GLU A 53 -17.15 -14.35 -1.99
CA GLU A 53 -17.21 -15.78 -1.66
C GLU A 53 -18.65 -16.26 -1.50
N ILE A 54 -19.50 -15.52 -0.78
CA ILE A 54 -20.92 -15.85 -0.57
C ILE A 54 -21.65 -15.87 -1.91
N TYR A 55 -21.45 -14.84 -2.74
CA TYR A 55 -22.13 -14.74 -4.04
C TYR A 55 -21.71 -15.87 -4.99
N LEU A 56 -20.42 -16.15 -5.11
CA LEU A 56 -19.89 -17.17 -6.01
C LEU A 56 -20.25 -18.58 -5.55
N SER A 57 -20.39 -18.83 -4.24
CA SER A 57 -20.78 -20.14 -3.72
C SER A 57 -22.20 -20.56 -4.11
N GLY A 58 -23.08 -19.59 -4.38
CA GLY A 58 -24.44 -19.85 -4.83
C GLY A 58 -24.60 -20.03 -6.34
N VAL A 59 -23.60 -19.63 -7.13
CA VAL A 59 -23.74 -19.53 -8.60
C VAL A 59 -22.78 -20.45 -9.35
N LEU A 60 -21.59 -20.75 -8.79
CA LEU A 60 -20.49 -21.41 -9.51
C LEU A 60 -20.04 -22.72 -8.84
N ALA A 61 -19.49 -23.63 -9.66
CA ALA A 61 -18.82 -24.82 -9.19
C ALA A 61 -17.60 -24.47 -8.33
N HIS A 62 -17.32 -25.32 -7.34
CA HIS A 62 -16.28 -25.05 -6.32
C HIS A 62 -14.87 -24.78 -6.92
N GLU A 63 -14.53 -25.45 -7.99
CA GLU A 63 -13.24 -25.28 -8.66
C GLU A 63 -13.12 -23.88 -9.27
N LEU A 64 -14.12 -23.46 -10.05
CA LEU A 64 -14.12 -22.15 -10.71
C LEU A 64 -14.14 -21.01 -9.70
N LYS A 65 -14.85 -21.18 -8.57
CA LYS A 65 -14.85 -20.25 -7.46
C LYS A 65 -13.43 -20.03 -6.90
N ASN A 66 -12.70 -21.10 -6.63
CA ASN A 66 -11.34 -21.00 -6.07
C ASN A 66 -10.38 -20.25 -7.01
N HIS A 67 -10.47 -20.49 -8.30
CA HIS A 67 -9.65 -19.82 -9.31
C HIS A 67 -9.89 -18.29 -9.33
N ILE A 68 -11.15 -17.89 -9.25
CA ILE A 68 -11.52 -16.46 -9.19
C ILE A 68 -11.04 -15.80 -7.91
N LEU A 69 -11.22 -16.48 -6.76
CA LEU A 69 -10.79 -15.95 -5.45
C LEU A 69 -9.27 -15.80 -5.37
N LEU A 70 -8.49 -16.75 -5.87
CA LEU A 70 -7.03 -16.66 -5.92
C LEU A 70 -6.56 -15.51 -6.82
N THR A 71 -7.21 -15.30 -7.95
CA THR A 71 -6.91 -14.15 -8.81
C THR A 71 -7.23 -12.83 -8.11
N ALA A 72 -8.38 -12.73 -7.42
CA ALA A 72 -8.77 -11.55 -6.66
C ALA A 72 -7.76 -11.22 -5.55
N LEU A 73 -7.18 -12.24 -4.90
CA LEU A 73 -6.18 -12.06 -3.85
C LEU A 73 -4.92 -11.37 -4.36
N THR A 74 -4.47 -11.69 -5.58
CA THR A 74 -3.35 -11.00 -6.23
C THR A 74 -3.65 -9.50 -6.42
N TRP A 75 -4.89 -9.15 -6.80
CA TRP A 75 -5.31 -7.75 -6.95
C TRP A 75 -5.37 -7.00 -5.62
N TYR A 76 -5.78 -7.68 -4.55
CA TYR A 76 -5.77 -7.08 -3.20
C TYR A 76 -4.34 -6.83 -2.71
N LEU A 77 -3.41 -7.76 -2.96
CA LEU A 77 -1.98 -7.54 -2.66
C LEU A 77 -1.40 -6.36 -3.46
N ALA A 78 -1.76 -6.24 -4.75
CA ALA A 78 -1.40 -5.08 -5.56
C ALA A 78 -1.98 -3.78 -4.98
N GLY A 79 -3.20 -3.80 -4.46
CA GLY A 79 -3.84 -2.66 -3.81
C GLY A 79 -3.12 -2.24 -2.52
N ILE A 80 -2.70 -3.20 -1.69
CA ILE A 80 -1.93 -2.96 -0.45
C ILE A 80 -0.56 -2.38 -0.79
N SER A 81 0.19 -3.01 -1.73
CA SER A 81 1.49 -2.46 -2.14
C SER A 81 1.36 -1.10 -2.78
N GLY A 82 0.30 -0.85 -3.57
CA GLY A 82 0.00 0.46 -4.13
C GLY A 82 -0.25 1.51 -3.05
N TYR A 83 -0.99 1.18 -1.99
CA TYR A 83 -1.18 2.08 -0.85
C TYR A 83 0.16 2.42 -0.17
N LEU A 84 1.00 1.43 0.12
CA LEU A 84 2.29 1.61 0.77
C LEU A 84 3.26 2.44 -0.08
N LEU A 85 3.32 2.18 -1.39
CA LEU A 85 4.18 2.93 -2.31
C LEU A 85 3.72 4.38 -2.48
N VAL A 86 2.42 4.64 -2.55
CA VAL A 86 1.90 6.02 -2.61
C VAL A 86 2.13 6.74 -1.29
N ALA A 87 1.99 6.08 -0.14
CA ALA A 87 2.35 6.65 1.15
C ALA A 87 3.85 7.02 1.20
N TRP A 88 4.72 6.15 0.68
CA TRP A 88 6.15 6.43 0.54
C TRP A 88 6.43 7.69 -0.29
N ILE A 89 5.78 7.85 -1.44
CA ILE A 89 5.93 9.03 -2.30
C ILE A 89 5.44 10.29 -1.58
N CYS A 90 4.30 10.23 -0.89
CA CYS A 90 3.73 11.36 -0.18
C CYS A 90 4.59 11.81 1.01
N LEU A 91 5.25 10.88 1.69
CA LEU A 91 6.11 11.15 2.85
C LEU A 91 7.49 11.69 2.47
N GLU A 92 7.90 11.62 1.20
CA GLU A 92 9.19 12.14 0.78
C GLU A 92 9.18 13.69 0.76
N PRO A 93 10.10 14.37 1.47
CA PRO A 93 10.11 15.83 1.53
C PRO A 93 10.61 16.49 0.24
N ALA A 94 11.55 15.87 -0.47
CA ALA A 94 12.20 16.43 -1.64
C ALA A 94 11.38 16.19 -2.93
N TRP A 95 11.01 17.28 -3.65
CA TRP A 95 10.20 17.18 -4.86
C TRP A 95 10.84 16.35 -5.97
N LYS A 96 12.14 16.51 -6.20
CA LYS A 96 12.90 15.74 -7.20
C LYS A 96 12.83 14.24 -6.92
N ARG A 97 12.98 13.87 -5.65
CA ARG A 97 12.92 12.46 -5.22
C ARG A 97 11.51 11.88 -5.31
N ARG A 98 10.46 12.69 -5.10
CA ARG A 98 9.07 12.25 -5.31
C ARG A 98 8.84 11.75 -6.72
N ILE A 99 9.37 12.46 -7.72
CA ILE A 99 9.24 12.06 -9.13
C ILE A 99 9.97 10.74 -9.39
N ILE A 100 11.19 10.60 -8.86
CA ILE A 100 11.96 9.35 -8.99
C ILE A 100 11.23 8.19 -8.29
N ASN A 101 10.76 8.42 -7.07
CA ASN A 101 10.01 7.42 -6.30
C ASN A 101 8.71 7.02 -7.00
N LEU A 102 8.04 7.96 -7.69
CA LEU A 102 6.84 7.67 -8.47
C LEU A 102 7.16 6.72 -9.64
N ILE A 103 8.25 6.96 -10.38
CA ILE A 103 8.68 6.09 -11.46
C ILE A 103 8.99 4.68 -10.92
N ILE A 104 9.75 4.61 -9.83
CA ILE A 104 10.08 3.34 -9.16
C ILE A 104 8.80 2.62 -8.71
N ALA A 105 7.85 3.33 -8.09
CA ALA A 105 6.60 2.76 -7.62
C ALA A 105 5.76 2.17 -8.77
N VAL A 106 5.70 2.84 -9.92
CA VAL A 106 5.00 2.34 -11.11
C VAL A 106 5.66 1.06 -11.62
N LEU A 107 7.01 1.02 -11.67
CA LEU A 107 7.75 -0.18 -12.09
C LEU A 107 7.53 -1.35 -11.12
N LEU A 108 7.52 -1.08 -9.81
CA LEU A 108 7.28 -2.08 -8.78
C LEU A 108 5.84 -2.63 -8.84
N LEU A 109 4.84 -1.78 -9.08
CA LEU A 109 3.46 -2.21 -9.23
C LEU A 109 3.23 -3.03 -10.50
N ARG A 110 3.98 -2.77 -11.56
CA ARG A 110 3.88 -3.51 -12.82
C ARG A 110 4.13 -5.01 -12.65
N ILE A 111 4.89 -5.42 -11.64
CA ILE A 111 5.17 -6.84 -11.35
C ILE A 111 3.88 -7.63 -11.12
N PHE A 112 2.86 -7.02 -10.49
CA PHE A 112 1.56 -7.66 -10.25
C PHE A 112 0.71 -7.85 -11.52
N PHE A 113 1.07 -7.16 -12.61
CA PHE A 113 0.32 -7.13 -13.87
C PHE A 113 1.15 -7.61 -15.06
N LEU A 114 2.22 -8.36 -14.83
CA LEU A 114 3.10 -8.87 -15.90
C LEU A 114 2.41 -9.92 -16.77
N SER A 115 1.56 -10.76 -16.17
CA SER A 115 0.83 -11.80 -16.91
C SER A 115 -0.66 -11.47 -16.97
N PRO A 116 -1.27 -11.46 -18.19
CA PRO A 116 -2.70 -11.25 -18.36
C PRO A 116 -3.52 -12.53 -18.11
N THR A 117 -2.85 -13.69 -17.93
CA THR A 117 -3.56 -14.95 -17.73
C THR A 117 -4.07 -15.07 -16.31
N PRO A 118 -5.35 -15.46 -16.09
CA PRO A 118 -5.83 -15.82 -14.78
C PRO A 118 -4.96 -16.95 -14.23
N GLU A 119 -4.72 -16.97 -12.93
CA GLU A 119 -3.94 -17.97 -12.20
C GLU A 119 -2.41 -17.96 -12.38
N ALA A 120 -1.84 -17.12 -13.23
CA ALA A 120 -0.39 -17.06 -13.43
C ALA A 120 0.38 -16.87 -12.11
N TYR A 121 -0.26 -16.26 -11.13
CA TYR A 121 0.36 -15.93 -9.84
C TYR A 121 0.03 -16.88 -8.69
N ASN A 122 -0.77 -17.94 -8.90
CA ASN A 122 -1.18 -18.84 -7.81
C ASN A 122 0.00 -19.46 -7.06
N LYS A 123 1.01 -19.93 -7.78
CA LYS A 123 2.25 -20.48 -7.20
C LYS A 123 3.17 -19.39 -6.61
N PHE A 124 3.03 -18.15 -7.06
CA PHE A 124 3.85 -17.02 -6.63
C PHE A 124 3.20 -16.17 -5.52
N LEU A 125 1.98 -16.48 -5.09
CA LEU A 125 1.27 -15.75 -4.04
C LEU A 125 2.09 -15.53 -2.76
N PRO A 126 2.78 -16.53 -2.19
CA PRO A 126 3.62 -16.32 -1.00
C PRO A 126 4.77 -15.37 -1.27
N TYR A 127 5.37 -15.40 -2.45
CA TYR A 127 6.43 -14.46 -2.83
C TYR A 127 5.89 -13.04 -3.01
N LEU A 128 4.70 -12.89 -3.58
CA LEU A 128 4.02 -11.59 -3.69
C LEU A 128 3.66 -11.02 -2.32
N LEU A 129 3.29 -11.86 -1.36
CA LEU A 129 3.04 -11.43 0.01
C LEU A 129 4.33 -10.91 0.67
N VAL A 130 5.44 -11.64 0.57
CA VAL A 130 6.74 -11.16 1.04
C VAL A 130 7.14 -9.87 0.34
N TYR A 131 6.90 -9.75 -0.96
CA TYR A 131 7.16 -8.56 -1.73
C TYR A 131 6.34 -7.36 -1.23
N THR A 132 5.03 -7.55 -0.93
CA THR A 132 4.21 -6.47 -0.35
C THR A 132 4.71 -6.02 1.01
N LEU A 133 5.18 -6.93 1.85
CA LEU A 133 5.80 -6.59 3.13
C LEU A 133 7.10 -5.81 2.94
N LEU A 134 7.91 -6.15 1.94
CA LEU A 134 9.11 -5.39 1.61
C LEU A 134 8.80 -3.96 1.16
N THR A 135 7.67 -3.71 0.49
CA THR A 135 7.28 -2.34 0.10
C THR A 135 6.99 -1.45 1.31
N ALA A 136 6.63 -2.01 2.47
CA ALA A 136 6.46 -1.25 3.70
C ALA A 136 7.79 -0.65 4.20
N SER A 137 8.93 -1.29 3.94
CA SER A 137 10.25 -0.79 4.33
C SER A 137 10.62 0.53 3.63
N PHE A 138 10.12 0.77 2.43
CA PHE A 138 10.34 2.03 1.71
C PHE A 138 9.70 3.23 2.42
N SER A 139 8.48 3.05 2.95
CA SER A 139 7.81 4.09 3.75
C SER A 139 8.61 4.42 5.01
N TRP A 140 9.15 3.40 5.67
CA TRP A 140 10.03 3.57 6.83
C TRP A 140 11.29 4.38 6.50
N LEU A 141 11.91 4.10 5.36
CA LEU A 141 13.13 4.79 4.92
C LEU A 141 12.89 6.30 4.72
N SER A 142 11.76 6.71 4.13
CA SER A 142 11.42 8.13 3.97
C SER A 142 11.16 8.82 5.31
N ILE A 143 10.53 8.14 6.26
CA ILE A 143 10.31 8.68 7.61
C ILE A 143 11.66 8.96 8.32
N VAL A 144 12.61 8.02 8.22
CA VAL A 144 13.95 8.18 8.80
C VAL A 144 14.70 9.35 8.15
N ARG A 145 14.61 9.50 6.84
CA ARG A 145 15.22 10.63 6.10
C ARG A 145 14.60 11.97 6.48
N PHE A 146 13.28 12.02 6.62
CA PHE A 146 12.56 13.20 7.06
C PHE A 146 13.08 13.68 8.43
N LYS A 147 13.32 12.74 9.37
CA LYS A 147 13.89 13.02 10.69
C LYS A 147 15.34 13.54 10.61
N ALA A 148 16.12 13.03 9.65
CA ALA A 148 17.51 13.46 9.46
C ALA A 148 17.65 14.89 8.86
N GLY A 149 16.55 15.59 8.60
CA GLY A 149 16.54 16.98 8.12
C GLY A 149 17.13 17.18 6.72
N LYS A 150 17.32 16.11 5.94
CA LYS A 150 17.83 16.20 4.56
C LYS A 150 16.73 16.72 3.64
N GLN A 151 16.52 18.01 3.68
CA GLN A 151 15.62 18.78 2.78
C GLN A 151 16.46 19.38 1.63
N ASP A 152 17.12 18.56 0.83
CA ASP A 152 17.82 19.03 -0.38
C ASP A 152 16.89 19.03 -1.60
#